data_dd353f04dc64c237570b6601bb384263
#
_entry.id   dd353f04dc64c237570b6601bb384263
#
_cell.length_a   1.000
_cell.length_b   1.000
_cell.length_c   1.000
_cell.angle_alpha   90.00
_cell.angle_beta   90.00
_cell.angle_gamma   90.00
#
_symmetry.space_group_name_H-M   'P 1'
#
loop_
_entity.id
_entity.type
_entity.pdbx_description
1 polymer ?
#
loop_
_entity_poly.entity_id
_entity_poly.type
_entity_poly.pdbx_seq_one_letter_code
_entity_poly.pdbx_strand_id
1 'polypeptide(L)'
;MAKFLAHENVPSVAVEAARRACVDIVWVRDISPGIGDDAVLALAQAEGRILLTFDKDFGEMAFEQGKTAAPGVILLRPRLRSPDHVAKFTVALLNQPIDWAGNFSVAQEGRLRVVPMPA
;
A
#
# COMPACT_ATOMS: atom_id res chain seq x y z
N MET A 1 -0.66 -15.43 3.87
CA MET A 1 -0.49 -14.07 4.40
C MET A 1 -0.28 -13.09 3.27
N ALA A 2 -0.81 -11.89 3.43
CA ALA A 2 -0.64 -10.86 2.41
C ALA A 2 0.81 -10.38 2.37
N LYS A 3 1.27 -10.06 1.17
CA LYS A 3 2.57 -9.45 0.92
C LYS A 3 2.33 -8.06 0.37
N PHE A 4 3.17 -7.11 0.72
CA PHE A 4 2.96 -5.69 0.37
C PHE A 4 4.16 -5.11 -0.36
N LEU A 5 3.86 -4.16 -1.26
CA LEU A 5 4.87 -3.32 -1.90
C LEU A 5 4.55 -1.87 -1.54
N ALA A 6 5.46 -1.23 -0.83
CA ALA A 6 5.30 0.17 -0.45
C ALA A 6 5.82 1.09 -1.55
N HIS A 7 4.95 1.97 -2.05
CA HIS A 7 5.30 3.02 -3.00
C HIS A 7 6.37 3.93 -2.41
N GLU A 8 7.16 4.56 -3.24
CA GLU A 8 8.30 5.36 -2.80
C GLU A 8 7.92 6.47 -1.81
N ASN A 9 6.69 6.99 -1.90
CA ASN A 9 6.21 8.05 -1.00
C ASN A 9 5.77 7.56 0.38
N VAL A 10 5.74 6.26 0.62
CA VAL A 10 5.44 5.73 1.97
C VAL A 10 6.62 6.10 2.88
N PRO A 11 6.36 6.75 4.03
CA PRO A 11 7.45 7.14 4.91
C PRO A 11 8.22 5.96 5.48
N SER A 12 9.54 6.15 5.69
CA SER A 12 10.38 5.10 6.24
C SER A 12 9.89 4.57 7.58
N VAL A 13 9.33 5.44 8.42
CA VAL A 13 8.81 5.02 9.74
C VAL A 13 7.68 3.99 9.62
N ALA A 14 6.86 4.11 8.56
CA ALA A 14 5.79 3.16 8.31
C ALA A 14 6.35 1.80 7.88
N VAL A 15 7.31 1.82 6.95
CA VAL A 15 7.94 0.60 6.43
C VAL A 15 8.68 -0.12 7.55
N GLU A 16 9.48 0.61 8.33
CA GLU A 16 10.24 0.03 9.43
C GLU A 16 9.34 -0.56 10.52
N ALA A 17 8.26 0.14 10.86
CA ALA A 17 7.31 -0.36 11.84
C ALA A 17 6.62 -1.64 11.36
N ALA A 18 6.24 -1.70 10.09
CA ALA A 18 5.64 -2.88 9.50
C ALA A 18 6.62 -4.07 9.53
N ARG A 19 7.89 -3.83 9.22
CA ARG A 19 8.92 -4.86 9.26
C ARG A 19 9.13 -5.39 10.68
N ARG A 20 9.16 -4.50 11.68
CA ARG A 20 9.27 -4.92 13.07
C ARG A 20 8.06 -5.74 13.54
N ALA A 21 6.90 -5.52 12.93
CA ALA A 21 5.69 -6.29 13.20
C ALA A 21 5.61 -7.58 12.36
N CYS A 22 6.69 -7.95 11.70
CA CYS A 22 6.80 -9.17 10.87
C CYS A 22 5.87 -9.17 9.65
N VAL A 23 5.52 -8.00 9.14
CA VAL A 23 4.78 -7.87 7.89
C VAL A 23 5.74 -8.03 6.71
N ASP A 24 5.34 -8.82 5.71
CA ASP A 24 6.13 -9.00 4.49
C ASP A 24 5.92 -7.79 3.60
N ILE A 25 6.85 -6.87 3.62
CA ILE A 25 6.78 -5.60 2.90
C ILE A 25 8.12 -5.29 2.21
N VAL A 26 8.03 -4.94 0.94
CA VAL A 26 9.15 -4.44 0.14
C VAL A 26 8.91 -2.97 -0.12
N TRP A 27 9.95 -2.16 -0.05
CA TRP A 27 9.85 -0.72 -0.28
C TRP A 27 10.55 -0.36 -1.59
N VAL A 28 9.83 0.33 -2.48
CA VAL A 28 10.37 0.71 -3.80
C VAL A 28 11.67 1.49 -3.67
N ARG A 29 11.77 2.35 -2.65
CA ARG A 29 12.98 3.16 -2.44
C ARG A 29 14.22 2.30 -2.18
N ASP A 30 14.07 1.12 -1.59
CA ASP A 30 15.20 0.23 -1.31
C ASP A 30 15.67 -0.52 -2.56
N ILE A 31 14.76 -0.82 -3.48
CA ILE A 31 15.07 -1.74 -4.58
C ILE A 31 15.24 -1.05 -5.93
N SER A 32 14.49 0.03 -6.18
CA SER A 32 14.55 0.74 -7.47
C SER A 32 14.08 2.18 -7.28
N PRO A 33 14.84 3.01 -6.57
CA PRO A 33 14.41 4.39 -6.34
C PRO A 33 14.25 5.14 -7.68
N GLY A 34 13.16 5.89 -7.78
CA GLY A 34 12.88 6.72 -8.95
C GLY A 34 12.24 6.00 -10.13
N ILE A 35 11.84 4.74 -9.98
CA ILE A 35 11.14 4.07 -11.10
C ILE A 35 9.78 4.71 -11.32
N GLY A 36 9.32 4.67 -12.58
CA GLY A 36 8.03 5.23 -12.94
C GLY A 36 6.84 4.42 -12.41
N ASP A 37 5.68 5.05 -12.40
CA ASP A 37 4.46 4.45 -11.85
C ASP A 37 4.09 3.13 -12.52
N ASP A 38 4.24 3.03 -13.85
CA ASP A 38 3.95 1.79 -14.56
C ASP A 38 4.86 0.65 -14.11
N ALA A 39 6.12 0.95 -13.84
CA ALA A 39 7.08 -0.05 -13.35
C ALA A 39 6.73 -0.50 -11.93
N VAL A 40 6.23 0.39 -11.09
CA VAL A 40 5.76 0.04 -9.74
C VAL A 40 4.58 -0.94 -9.84
N LEU A 41 3.62 -0.66 -10.70
CA LEU A 41 2.47 -1.55 -10.90
C LEU A 41 2.91 -2.92 -11.41
N ALA A 42 3.81 -2.93 -12.40
CA ALA A 42 4.32 -4.18 -12.96
C ALA A 42 5.03 -5.03 -11.89
N LEU A 43 5.79 -4.38 -11.01
CA LEU A 43 6.49 -5.07 -9.93
C LEU A 43 5.50 -5.68 -8.93
N ALA A 44 4.47 -4.91 -8.54
CA ALA A 44 3.44 -5.42 -7.64
C ALA A 44 2.74 -6.64 -8.22
N GLN A 45 2.40 -6.59 -9.51
CA GLN A 45 1.75 -7.70 -10.20
C GLN A 45 2.66 -8.92 -10.30
N ALA A 46 3.92 -8.69 -10.68
CA ALA A 46 4.88 -9.80 -10.85
C ALA A 46 5.14 -10.55 -9.55
N GLU A 47 5.16 -9.85 -8.42
CA GLU A 47 5.46 -10.45 -7.12
C GLU A 47 4.21 -10.81 -6.32
N GLY A 48 3.02 -10.52 -6.83
CA GLY A 48 1.78 -10.77 -6.11
C GLY A 48 1.66 -9.95 -4.82
N ARG A 49 2.12 -8.71 -4.83
CA ARG A 49 2.13 -7.84 -3.66
C ARG A 49 1.03 -6.81 -3.73
N ILE A 50 0.35 -6.60 -2.60
CA ILE A 50 -0.63 -5.52 -2.45
C ILE A 50 0.14 -4.20 -2.39
N LEU A 51 -0.28 -3.24 -3.20
CA LEU A 51 0.41 -1.96 -3.32
C LEU A 51 -0.07 -1.00 -2.23
N LEU A 52 0.89 -0.42 -1.48
CA LEU A 52 0.61 0.62 -0.49
C LEU A 52 1.07 1.96 -1.02
N THR A 53 0.23 2.99 -0.91
CA THR A 53 0.63 4.34 -1.31
C THR A 53 -0.04 5.38 -0.41
N PHE A 54 0.63 6.53 -0.26
CA PHE A 54 0.07 7.72 0.38
C PHE A 54 -0.40 8.73 -0.67
N ASP A 55 -0.14 8.47 -1.94
CA ASP A 55 -0.46 9.39 -3.04
C ASP A 55 -1.83 9.05 -3.62
N LYS A 56 -2.79 9.95 -3.42
CA LYS A 56 -4.15 9.79 -3.92
C LYS A 56 -4.17 9.60 -5.44
N ASP A 57 -3.41 10.41 -6.18
CA ASP A 57 -3.43 10.37 -7.65
C ASP A 57 -2.88 9.06 -8.17
N PHE A 58 -1.78 8.57 -7.59
CA PHE A 58 -1.24 7.28 -7.96
C PHE A 58 -2.21 6.14 -7.60
N GLY A 59 -2.82 6.21 -6.43
CA GLY A 59 -3.80 5.21 -6.01
C GLY A 59 -5.00 5.15 -6.94
N GLU A 60 -5.51 6.30 -7.35
CA GLU A 60 -6.64 6.37 -8.28
C GLU A 60 -6.27 5.85 -9.67
N MET A 61 -5.06 6.17 -10.14
CA MET A 61 -4.57 5.64 -11.41
C MET A 61 -4.47 4.12 -11.38
N ALA A 62 -3.94 3.57 -10.29
CA ALA A 62 -3.85 2.12 -10.12
C ALA A 62 -5.24 1.47 -10.07
N PHE A 63 -6.20 2.12 -9.40
CA PHE A 63 -7.58 1.64 -9.37
C PHE A 63 -8.17 1.56 -10.77
N GLU A 64 -7.98 2.60 -11.58
CA GLU A 64 -8.52 2.65 -12.93
C GLU A 64 -7.95 1.57 -13.83
N GLN A 65 -6.69 1.22 -13.65
CA GLN A 65 -6.07 0.15 -14.45
C GLN A 65 -6.52 -1.25 -14.01
N GLY A 66 -7.06 -1.38 -12.81
CA GLY A 66 -7.76 -2.57 -12.38
C GLY A 66 -6.89 -3.74 -11.95
N LYS A 67 -7.55 -4.90 -11.80
CA LYS A 67 -6.93 -6.13 -11.27
C LYS A 67 -5.81 -6.67 -12.13
N THR A 68 -5.81 -6.37 -13.42
CA THR A 68 -4.77 -6.85 -14.32
C THR A 68 -3.46 -6.08 -14.14
N ALA A 69 -3.51 -4.87 -13.55
CA ALA A 69 -2.33 -4.06 -13.33
C ALA A 69 -1.71 -4.29 -11.95
N ALA A 70 -2.52 -4.56 -10.93
CA ALA A 70 -2.03 -4.78 -9.56
C ALA A 70 -2.97 -5.73 -8.81
N PRO A 71 -2.42 -6.58 -7.91
CA PRO A 71 -3.24 -7.52 -7.15
C PRO A 71 -4.26 -6.85 -6.22
N GLY A 72 -3.91 -5.67 -5.71
CA GLY A 72 -4.75 -4.86 -4.84
C GLY A 72 -4.02 -3.59 -4.47
N VAL A 73 -4.76 -2.58 -4.03
CA VAL A 73 -4.20 -1.28 -3.68
C VAL A 73 -4.76 -0.79 -2.35
N ILE A 74 -3.89 -0.28 -1.49
CA ILE A 74 -4.29 0.39 -0.26
C ILE A 74 -3.76 1.83 -0.30
N LEU A 75 -4.69 2.79 -0.26
CA LEU A 75 -4.36 4.20 -0.14
C LEU A 75 -4.47 4.58 1.32
N LEU A 76 -3.34 4.95 1.94
CA LEU A 76 -3.29 5.36 3.33
C LEU A 76 -3.44 6.88 3.41
N ARG A 77 -4.43 7.33 4.17
CA ARG A 77 -4.73 8.75 4.35
C ARG A 77 -4.88 9.12 5.82
N PRO A 78 -3.83 8.95 6.64
CA PRO A 78 -3.92 9.34 8.05
C PRO A 78 -4.09 10.86 8.18
N ARG A 79 -4.90 11.27 9.15
CA ARG A 79 -5.12 12.69 9.42
C ARG A 79 -3.91 13.33 10.08
N LEU A 80 -3.26 12.59 10.98
CA LEU A 80 -2.04 13.03 11.63
C LEU A 80 -0.85 12.43 10.92
N ARG A 81 0.17 13.26 10.69
CA ARG A 81 1.36 12.85 9.94
C ARG A 81 2.61 12.79 10.82
N SER A 82 2.48 12.86 12.15
CA SER A 82 3.63 12.65 13.02
C SER A 82 4.20 11.25 12.79
N PRO A 83 5.54 11.07 12.85
CA PRO A 83 6.15 9.76 12.61
C PRO A 83 5.59 8.65 13.49
N ASP A 84 5.39 8.92 14.76
CA ASP A 84 4.85 7.94 15.71
C ASP A 84 3.43 7.52 15.31
N HIS A 85 2.58 8.47 14.98
CA HIS A 85 1.21 8.17 14.58
C HIS A 85 1.15 7.36 13.28
N VAL A 86 1.94 7.77 12.28
CA VAL A 86 1.99 7.09 10.99
C VAL A 86 2.46 5.64 11.16
N ALA A 87 3.47 5.42 12.00
CA ALA A 87 3.96 4.07 12.28
C ALA A 87 2.88 3.19 12.91
N LYS A 88 2.20 3.69 13.94
CA LYS A 88 1.14 2.95 14.63
C LYS A 88 -0.07 2.70 13.73
N PHE A 89 -0.45 3.71 12.97
CA PHE A 89 -1.57 3.61 12.03
C PHE A 89 -1.32 2.52 10.99
N THR A 90 -0.13 2.50 10.42
CA THR A 90 0.24 1.52 9.38
C THR A 90 0.24 0.10 9.93
N VAL A 91 0.87 -0.11 11.08
CA VAL A 91 0.93 -1.45 11.69
C VAL A 91 -0.46 -1.95 12.04
N ALA A 92 -1.28 -1.10 12.66
CA ALA A 92 -2.64 -1.49 13.05
C ALA A 92 -3.46 -1.89 11.82
N LEU A 93 -3.31 -1.15 10.71
CA LEU A 93 -4.02 -1.45 9.49
C LEU A 93 -3.58 -2.79 8.89
N LEU A 94 -2.28 -2.99 8.73
CA LEU A 94 -1.75 -4.17 8.03
C LEU A 94 -1.89 -5.47 8.84
N ASN A 95 -2.10 -5.36 10.14
CA ASN A 95 -2.32 -6.52 11.00
C ASN A 95 -3.80 -6.95 11.05
N GLN A 96 -4.71 -6.21 10.43
CA GLN A 96 -6.10 -6.62 10.39
C GLN A 96 -6.30 -7.79 9.43
N PRO A 97 -7.18 -8.75 9.76
CA PRO A 97 -7.42 -9.91 8.89
C PRO A 97 -8.36 -9.54 7.74
N ILE A 98 -7.92 -8.66 6.87
CA ILE A 98 -8.69 -8.15 5.74
C ILE A 98 -8.15 -8.78 4.46
N ASP A 99 -9.05 -9.19 3.58
CA ASP A 99 -8.68 -9.65 2.24
C ASP A 99 -8.46 -8.42 1.35
N TRP A 100 -7.21 -8.05 1.18
CA TRP A 100 -6.82 -6.90 0.37
C TRP A 100 -6.83 -7.19 -1.13
N ALA A 101 -6.77 -8.47 -1.52
CA ALA A 101 -6.62 -8.85 -2.91
C ALA A 101 -7.88 -8.49 -3.73
N GLY A 102 -7.67 -7.95 -4.91
CA GLY A 102 -8.75 -7.58 -5.82
C GLY A 102 -9.51 -6.32 -5.43
N ASN A 103 -9.08 -5.64 -4.38
CA ASN A 103 -9.78 -4.47 -3.85
C ASN A 103 -8.92 -3.22 -3.83
N PHE A 104 -9.60 -2.08 -3.93
CA PHE A 104 -9.02 -0.77 -3.67
C PHE A 104 -9.54 -0.31 -2.31
N SER A 105 -8.63 -0.12 -1.37
CA SER A 105 -8.98 0.22 0.00
C SER A 105 -8.45 1.60 0.35
N VAL A 106 -9.30 2.45 0.93
CA VAL A 106 -8.90 3.77 1.42
C VAL A 106 -8.99 3.74 2.94
N ALA A 107 -7.86 3.94 3.60
CA ALA A 107 -7.75 3.82 5.05
C ALA A 107 -7.51 5.17 5.72
N GLN A 108 -8.36 5.50 6.68
CA GLN A 108 -8.21 6.63 7.58
C GLN A 108 -8.42 6.14 9.01
N GLU A 109 -8.15 7.01 10.00
CA GLU A 109 -8.40 6.66 11.39
C GLU A 109 -9.88 6.36 11.58
N GLY A 110 -10.17 5.17 12.10
CA GLY A 110 -11.54 4.75 12.38
C GLY A 110 -12.42 4.51 11.15
N ARG A 111 -11.84 4.53 9.95
CA ARG A 111 -12.63 4.35 8.73
C ARG A 111 -11.84 3.62 7.65
N LEU A 112 -12.44 2.56 7.13
CA LEU A 112 -11.86 1.81 6.00
C LEU A 112 -12.95 1.65 4.94
N ARG A 113 -12.66 2.12 3.73
CA ARG A 113 -13.53 1.89 2.58
C ARG A 113 -12.87 0.89 1.66
N VAL A 114 -13.62 -0.13 1.27
CA VAL A 114 -13.11 -1.17 0.37
C VAL A 114 -14.03 -1.25 -0.84
N VAL A 115 -13.46 -1.13 -2.03
CA VAL A 115 -14.19 -1.16 -3.30
C VAL A 115 -13.51 -2.17 -4.21
N PRO A 116 -14.28 -3.07 -4.87
CA PRO A 116 -13.68 -3.98 -5.84
C PRO A 116 -13.00 -3.23 -6.98
N MET A 117 -11.82 -3.69 -7.38
CA MET A 117 -11.13 -3.09 -8.51
C MET A 117 -11.74 -3.59 -9.83
N PRO A 118 -11.75 -2.75 -10.87
CA PRO A 118 -12.20 -3.16 -12.19
C PRO A 118 -11.43 -4.37 -12.70
N ALA A 119 -12.09 -5.17 -13.48
CA ALA A 119 -11.47 -6.35 -14.10
C ALA A 119 -10.45 -5.96 -15.17
#